data_485b675e3a7f7c2bc5d8e54890f56071
#
_entry.id   485b675e3a7f7c2bc5d8e54890f56071
#
_cell.length_a   1.000
_cell.length_b   1.000
_cell.length_c   1.000
_cell.angle_alpha   90.00
_cell.angle_beta   90.00
_cell.angle_gamma   90.00
#
_symmetry.space_group_name_H-M   'P 1'
#
loop_
_entity.id
_entity.type
_entity.pdbx_description
1 polymer ?
#
loop_
_entity_poly.entity_id
_entity_poly.type
_entity_poly.pdbx_seq_one_letter_code
_entity_poly.pdbx_strand_id
1 'polypeptide(L)'
;KNTETFEIFGTDHILTILFILVISLLIPYLLKNKTRESLYTFTSLLATVMIINEFGKAFYYPYLYPDRYEFFEMLPFHLCHLSSFTISIFLLTNQKTFFNLAFFWGIAGCSMALTQPDVPFKFPDANFLLYFFSHGLLLFAIMLSAITFRNRPNFEELKKTILISIPVVATIYLINITINFFVDGSPANYWYLIKFPDGANLTAFMPDP
;
A
#
# COMPACT_ATOMS: atom_id res chain seq x y z
N LYS A 1 24.97 -4.77 -4.03
CA LYS A 1 23.89 -5.07 -3.07
C LYS A 1 24.36 -4.64 -1.69
N ASN A 2 23.60 -3.85 -0.98
CA ASN A 2 23.88 -3.55 0.41
C ASN A 2 23.54 -4.81 1.23
N THR A 3 24.44 -5.26 2.06
CA THR A 3 24.28 -6.48 2.88
C THR A 3 23.91 -6.16 4.33
N GLU A 4 23.80 -4.88 4.66
CA GLU A 4 23.44 -4.48 6.01
C GLU A 4 21.93 -4.68 6.23
N THR A 5 21.59 -5.39 7.29
CA THR A 5 20.20 -5.72 7.65
C THR A 5 19.41 -4.49 8.04
N PHE A 6 18.14 -4.48 7.67
CA PHE A 6 17.22 -3.43 8.08
C PHE A 6 17.01 -3.45 9.60
N GLU A 7 16.92 -2.26 10.19
CA GLU A 7 16.66 -2.06 11.61
C GLU A 7 15.39 -1.23 11.79
N ILE A 8 14.37 -1.84 12.42
CA ILE A 8 13.12 -1.14 12.75
C ILE A 8 13.43 0.02 13.68
N PHE A 9 12.92 1.21 13.34
CA PHE A 9 13.19 2.47 14.03
C PHE A 9 14.67 2.89 14.05
N GLY A 10 15.52 2.25 13.25
CA GLY A 10 16.86 2.76 12.97
C GLY A 10 16.82 4.12 12.24
N THR A 11 17.95 4.79 12.14
CA THR A 11 18.05 6.15 11.57
C THR A 11 17.46 6.25 10.17
N ASP A 12 17.79 5.31 9.26
CA ASP A 12 17.28 5.32 7.88
C ASP A 12 15.77 5.18 7.84
N HIS A 13 15.21 4.33 8.69
CA HIS A 13 13.78 4.10 8.80
C HIS A 13 13.05 5.35 9.30
N ILE A 14 13.51 5.92 10.41
CA ILE A 14 12.88 7.13 10.98
C ILE A 14 12.95 8.30 10.01
N LEU A 15 14.11 8.54 9.39
CA LEU A 15 14.27 9.63 8.42
C LEU A 15 13.36 9.43 7.20
N THR A 16 13.22 8.20 6.73
CA THR A 16 12.34 7.88 5.59
C THR A 16 10.87 8.10 5.94
N ILE A 17 10.41 7.65 7.12
CA ILE A 17 9.04 7.92 7.59
C ILE A 17 8.79 9.42 7.69
N LEU A 18 9.69 10.16 8.33
CA LEU A 18 9.56 11.62 8.47
C LEU A 18 9.51 12.31 7.10
N PHE A 19 10.36 11.91 6.16
CA PHE A 19 10.35 12.43 4.79
C PHE A 19 9.00 12.17 4.10
N ILE A 20 8.48 10.93 4.16
CA ILE A 20 7.18 10.56 3.58
C ILE A 20 6.06 11.39 4.21
N LEU A 21 6.03 11.51 5.55
CA LEU A 21 5.01 12.29 6.25
C LEU A 21 5.07 13.78 5.88
N VAL A 22 6.26 14.37 5.88
CA VAL A 22 6.44 15.78 5.51
C VAL A 22 5.95 16.04 4.09
N ILE A 23 6.35 15.23 3.11
CA ILE A 23 5.92 15.40 1.71
C ILE A 23 4.42 15.19 1.58
N SER A 24 3.88 14.15 2.23
CA SER A 24 2.46 13.79 2.14
C SER A 24 1.53 14.81 2.81
N LEU A 25 2.02 15.64 3.70
CA LEU A 25 1.24 16.71 4.35
C LEU A 25 1.53 18.09 3.75
N LEU A 26 2.80 18.43 3.57
CA LEU A 26 3.23 19.76 3.16
C LEU A 26 2.80 20.08 1.72
N ILE A 27 3.07 19.18 0.77
CA ILE A 27 2.75 19.45 -0.64
C ILE A 27 1.23 19.57 -0.84
N PRO A 28 0.36 18.66 -0.34
CA PRO A 28 -1.08 18.85 -0.41
C PRO A 28 -1.57 20.14 0.27
N TYR A 29 -0.96 20.53 1.39
CA TYR A 29 -1.29 21.78 2.05
C TYR A 29 -0.93 23.00 1.20
N LEU A 30 0.24 23.04 0.56
CA LEU A 30 0.63 24.09 -0.36
C LEU A 30 -0.29 24.17 -1.59
N LEU A 31 -0.83 23.03 -2.01
CA LEU A 31 -1.75 22.92 -3.14
C LEU A 31 -3.23 23.13 -2.79
N LYS A 32 -3.58 23.37 -1.52
CA LYS A 32 -4.98 23.43 -1.01
C LYS A 32 -5.89 24.46 -1.71
N ASN A 33 -5.31 25.46 -2.37
CA ASN A 33 -6.05 26.48 -3.12
C ASN A 33 -6.11 26.22 -4.64
N LYS A 34 -5.51 25.11 -5.09
CA LYS A 34 -5.57 24.67 -6.49
C LYS A 34 -6.85 23.92 -6.76
N THR A 35 -7.39 24.11 -7.98
CA THR A 35 -8.57 23.35 -8.41
C THR A 35 -8.18 21.96 -8.91
N ARG A 36 -9.14 21.04 -8.96
CA ARG A 36 -8.93 19.72 -9.53
C ARG A 36 -8.51 19.80 -11.01
N GLU A 37 -9.12 20.67 -11.77
CA GLU A 37 -8.80 20.91 -13.17
C GLU A 37 -7.35 21.35 -13.37
N SER A 38 -6.86 22.28 -12.54
CA SER A 38 -5.47 22.74 -12.62
C SER A 38 -4.44 21.68 -12.26
N LEU A 39 -4.85 20.64 -11.52
CA LEU A 39 -3.99 19.52 -11.12
C LEU A 39 -4.29 18.23 -11.90
N TYR A 40 -5.19 18.26 -12.90
CA TYR A 40 -5.63 17.06 -13.60
C TYR A 40 -4.47 16.26 -14.22
N THR A 41 -3.58 16.93 -14.94
CA THR A 41 -2.40 16.27 -15.53
C THR A 41 -1.51 15.63 -14.46
N PHE A 42 -1.25 16.35 -13.38
CA PHE A 42 -0.46 15.83 -12.26
C PHE A 42 -1.11 14.61 -11.60
N THR A 43 -2.42 14.68 -11.30
CA THR A 43 -3.14 13.57 -10.66
C THR A 43 -3.28 12.37 -11.58
N SER A 44 -3.45 12.59 -12.88
CA SER A 44 -3.50 11.51 -13.88
C SER A 44 -2.14 10.82 -14.01
N LEU A 45 -1.05 11.60 -14.06
CA LEU A 45 0.30 11.03 -14.05
C LEU A 45 0.58 10.23 -12.77
N LEU A 46 0.22 10.79 -11.60
CA LEU A 46 0.36 10.11 -10.31
C LEU A 46 -0.39 8.78 -10.32
N ALA A 47 -1.66 8.78 -10.73
CA ALA A 47 -2.47 7.56 -10.82
C ALA A 47 -1.84 6.53 -11.78
N THR A 48 -1.35 6.98 -12.93
CA THR A 48 -0.69 6.11 -13.91
C THR A 48 0.58 5.47 -13.34
N VAL A 49 1.44 6.26 -12.69
CA VAL A 49 2.66 5.77 -12.05
C VAL A 49 2.31 4.75 -10.97
N MET A 50 1.30 5.01 -10.14
CA MET A 50 0.85 4.08 -9.10
C MET A 50 0.36 2.76 -9.71
N ILE A 51 -0.48 2.80 -10.74
CA ILE A 51 -1.00 1.59 -11.40
C ILE A 51 0.15 0.77 -12.02
N ILE A 52 1.06 1.42 -12.75
CA ILE A 52 2.22 0.75 -13.36
C ILE A 52 3.11 0.12 -12.26
N ASN A 53 3.37 0.84 -11.16
CA ASN A 53 4.14 0.33 -10.05
C ASN A 53 3.49 -0.90 -9.41
N GLU A 54 2.16 -0.88 -9.20
CA GLU A 54 1.46 -2.03 -8.59
C GLU A 54 1.53 -3.29 -9.46
N PHE A 55 1.31 -3.19 -10.75
CA PHE A 55 1.47 -4.33 -11.66
C PHE A 55 2.95 -4.72 -11.85
N GLY A 56 3.85 -3.76 -11.83
CA GLY A 56 5.28 -4.00 -11.99
C GLY A 56 5.89 -4.85 -10.87
N LYS A 57 5.35 -4.76 -9.65
CA LYS A 57 5.86 -5.50 -8.46
C LYS A 57 5.99 -7.00 -8.71
N ALA A 58 5.01 -7.62 -9.34
CA ALA A 58 5.03 -9.05 -9.66
C ALA A 58 6.17 -9.47 -10.60
N PHE A 59 6.78 -8.51 -11.31
CA PHE A 59 7.88 -8.77 -12.24
C PHE A 59 9.23 -8.35 -11.66
N TYR A 60 9.33 -7.13 -11.11
CA TYR A 60 10.64 -6.62 -10.70
C TYR A 60 11.11 -7.19 -9.34
N TYR A 61 10.22 -7.52 -8.40
CA TYR A 61 10.66 -8.13 -7.14
C TYR A 61 11.25 -9.53 -7.33
N PRO A 62 10.60 -10.48 -8.02
CA PRO A 62 11.21 -11.77 -8.31
C PRO A 62 12.49 -11.67 -9.16
N TYR A 63 12.57 -10.68 -10.06
CA TYR A 63 13.76 -10.46 -10.87
C TYR A 63 14.95 -9.96 -10.04
N LEU A 64 14.72 -9.01 -9.12
CA LEU A 64 15.78 -8.43 -8.28
C LEU A 64 16.19 -9.35 -7.12
N TYR A 65 15.25 -10.12 -6.59
CA TYR A 65 15.39 -10.96 -5.39
C TYR A 65 14.75 -12.33 -5.61
N PRO A 66 15.26 -13.16 -6.53
CA PRO A 66 14.65 -14.45 -6.92
C PRO A 66 14.59 -15.47 -5.78
N ASP A 67 15.51 -15.36 -4.80
CA ASP A 67 15.55 -16.25 -3.63
C ASP A 67 14.57 -15.85 -2.53
N ARG A 68 13.84 -14.72 -2.69
CA ARG A 68 12.97 -14.18 -1.65
C ARG A 68 11.52 -13.98 -2.09
N TYR A 69 11.28 -13.60 -3.33
CA TYR A 69 9.95 -13.27 -3.82
C TYR A 69 9.58 -14.11 -5.03
N GLU A 70 8.40 -14.67 -4.99
CA GLU A 70 7.82 -15.36 -6.13
C GLU A 70 6.75 -14.50 -6.82
N PHE A 71 6.53 -14.78 -8.11
CA PHE A 71 5.55 -14.04 -8.92
C PHE A 71 4.16 -14.00 -8.28
N PHE A 72 3.69 -15.16 -7.81
CA PHE A 72 2.35 -15.27 -7.22
C PHE A 72 2.23 -14.61 -5.85
N GLU A 73 3.31 -14.40 -5.11
CA GLU A 73 3.29 -13.61 -3.88
C GLU A 73 3.16 -12.12 -4.14
N MET A 74 3.74 -11.68 -5.26
CA MET A 74 3.83 -10.26 -5.61
C MET A 74 2.65 -9.76 -6.43
N LEU A 75 1.63 -10.59 -6.68
CA LEU A 75 0.41 -10.13 -7.35
C LEU A 75 -0.30 -9.06 -6.51
N PRO A 76 -0.95 -8.08 -7.14
CA PRO A 76 -1.41 -6.87 -6.46
C PRO A 76 -2.72 -7.06 -5.68
N PHE A 77 -2.77 -8.06 -4.80
CA PHE A 77 -3.95 -8.39 -4.00
C PHE A 77 -3.86 -7.98 -2.52
N HIS A 78 -2.70 -7.54 -2.03
CA HIS A 78 -2.60 -7.00 -0.67
C HIS A 78 -3.42 -5.70 -0.49
N LEU A 79 -3.80 -5.40 0.75
CA LEU A 79 -4.65 -4.25 1.08
C LEU A 79 -4.10 -2.93 0.54
N CYS A 80 -2.78 -2.72 0.63
CA CYS A 80 -2.14 -1.51 0.10
C CYS A 80 -2.23 -1.42 -1.43
N HIS A 81 -2.13 -2.57 -2.15
CA HIS A 81 -2.29 -2.61 -3.60
C HIS A 81 -3.72 -2.23 -4.02
N LEU A 82 -4.74 -2.82 -3.36
CA LEU A 82 -6.13 -2.45 -3.62
C LEU A 82 -6.41 -0.99 -3.28
N SER A 83 -5.77 -0.47 -2.23
CA SER A 83 -5.85 0.95 -1.87
C SER A 83 -5.22 1.84 -2.93
N SER A 84 -4.09 1.43 -3.51
CA SER A 84 -3.43 2.15 -4.62
C SER A 84 -4.32 2.17 -5.87
N PHE A 85 -4.99 1.07 -6.21
CA PHE A 85 -5.95 1.06 -7.32
C PHE A 85 -7.17 1.94 -7.03
N THR A 86 -7.76 1.84 -5.85
CA THR A 86 -8.94 2.64 -5.51
C THR A 86 -8.63 4.13 -5.49
N ILE A 87 -7.50 4.57 -4.91
CA ILE A 87 -7.13 5.99 -4.96
C ILE A 87 -6.81 6.45 -6.39
N SER A 88 -6.18 5.61 -7.22
CA SER A 88 -5.92 5.92 -8.62
C SER A 88 -7.22 6.09 -9.41
N ILE A 89 -8.20 5.21 -9.22
CA ILE A 89 -9.53 5.35 -9.83
C ILE A 89 -10.20 6.65 -9.36
N PHE A 90 -10.10 6.98 -8.07
CA PHE A 90 -10.62 8.26 -7.58
C PHE A 90 -9.94 9.46 -8.25
N LEU A 91 -8.62 9.46 -8.36
CA LEU A 91 -7.87 10.56 -8.99
C LEU A 91 -8.30 10.78 -10.45
N LEU A 92 -8.62 9.71 -11.17
CA LEU A 92 -9.06 9.76 -12.56
C LEU A 92 -10.56 10.11 -12.73
N THR A 93 -11.42 9.56 -11.85
CA THR A 93 -12.89 9.61 -12.05
C THR A 93 -13.65 10.53 -11.11
N ASN A 94 -13.02 10.96 -10.00
CA ASN A 94 -13.66 11.71 -8.91
C ASN A 94 -14.81 10.98 -8.19
N GLN A 95 -14.93 9.67 -8.30
CA GLN A 95 -15.96 8.91 -7.62
C GLN A 95 -15.62 8.71 -6.14
N LYS A 96 -16.33 9.37 -5.24
CA LYS A 96 -16.06 9.43 -3.80
C LYS A 96 -15.97 8.07 -3.10
N THR A 97 -16.69 7.07 -3.57
CA THR A 97 -16.62 5.71 -3.03
C THR A 97 -15.19 5.16 -3.07
N PHE A 98 -14.48 5.36 -4.18
CA PHE A 98 -13.09 4.91 -4.30
C PHE A 98 -12.13 5.69 -3.40
N PHE A 99 -12.37 6.99 -3.19
CA PHE A 99 -11.62 7.74 -2.18
C PHE A 99 -11.84 7.18 -0.77
N ASN A 100 -13.08 6.89 -0.40
CA ASN A 100 -13.42 6.39 0.93
C ASN A 100 -12.78 5.02 1.19
N LEU A 101 -12.85 4.11 0.23
CA LEU A 101 -12.16 2.81 0.30
C LEU A 101 -10.65 3.00 0.49
N ALA A 102 -10.03 3.80 -0.38
CA ALA A 102 -8.60 4.08 -0.30
C ALA A 102 -8.21 4.75 1.02
N PHE A 103 -9.03 5.66 1.54
CA PHE A 103 -8.76 6.34 2.79
C PHE A 103 -8.72 5.35 3.96
N PHE A 104 -9.76 4.55 4.15
CA PHE A 104 -9.83 3.64 5.30
C PHE A 104 -8.84 2.47 5.16
N TRP A 105 -8.78 1.82 4.00
CA TRP A 105 -7.84 0.72 3.75
C TRP A 105 -6.40 1.20 3.70
N GLY A 106 -6.15 2.31 2.99
CA GLY A 106 -4.80 2.81 2.75
C GLY A 106 -4.18 3.42 4.00
N ILE A 107 -4.94 4.17 4.82
CA ILE A 107 -4.39 4.69 6.08
C ILE A 107 -4.04 3.54 7.02
N ALA A 108 -4.93 2.56 7.19
CA ALA A 108 -4.65 1.38 8.02
C ALA A 108 -3.45 0.59 7.49
N GLY A 109 -3.45 0.23 6.19
CA GLY A 109 -2.37 -0.53 5.57
C GLY A 109 -1.03 0.22 5.56
N CYS A 110 -1.01 1.51 5.19
CA CYS A 110 0.21 2.31 5.22
C CYS A 110 0.77 2.48 6.64
N SER A 111 -0.08 2.69 7.64
CA SER A 111 0.39 2.83 9.03
C SER A 111 1.13 1.57 9.47
N MET A 112 0.58 0.39 9.18
CA MET A 112 1.24 -0.88 9.46
C MET A 112 2.53 -1.04 8.64
N ALA A 113 2.46 -0.83 7.34
CA ALA A 113 3.59 -1.00 6.44
C ALA A 113 4.75 -0.02 6.73
N LEU A 114 4.47 1.21 7.10
CA LEU A 114 5.49 2.19 7.43
C LEU A 114 6.09 1.99 8.82
N THR A 115 5.35 1.42 9.78
CA THR A 115 5.87 1.18 11.14
C THR A 115 6.52 -0.19 11.29
N GLN A 116 6.06 -1.18 10.54
CA GLN A 116 6.54 -2.57 10.57
C GLN A 116 6.81 -3.08 9.15
N PRO A 117 7.78 -2.51 8.43
CA PRO A 117 8.05 -2.88 7.06
C PRO A 117 8.70 -4.26 6.96
N ASP A 118 8.24 -5.06 5.99
CA ASP A 118 8.92 -6.29 5.61
C ASP A 118 10.02 -6.00 4.58
N VAL A 119 11.13 -5.45 5.07
CA VAL A 119 12.29 -5.06 4.25
C VAL A 119 13.53 -5.71 4.84
N PRO A 120 14.30 -6.50 4.05
CA PRO A 120 15.47 -7.23 4.57
C PRO A 120 16.70 -6.35 4.77
N PHE A 121 16.87 -5.31 3.92
CA PHE A 121 18.08 -4.51 3.86
C PHE A 121 17.78 -3.03 4.07
N LYS A 122 18.74 -2.31 4.64
CA LYS A 122 18.63 -0.87 4.85
C LYS A 122 18.92 -0.06 3.58
N PHE A 123 18.67 1.23 3.66
CA PHE A 123 19.01 2.20 2.60
C PHE A 123 20.51 2.09 2.22
N PRO A 124 20.88 2.18 0.92
CA PRO A 124 20.05 2.45 -0.24
C PRO A 124 19.66 1.18 -1.06
N ASP A 125 19.36 0.06 -0.42
CA ASP A 125 18.96 -1.14 -1.14
C ASP A 125 17.69 -0.94 -1.97
N ALA A 126 17.60 -1.58 -3.14
CA ALA A 126 16.46 -1.41 -4.04
C ALA A 126 15.14 -1.86 -3.41
N ASN A 127 15.16 -2.92 -2.57
CA ASN A 127 13.96 -3.38 -1.86
C ASN A 127 13.44 -2.27 -0.92
N PHE A 128 14.35 -1.66 -0.14
CA PHE A 128 14.03 -0.53 0.74
C PHE A 128 13.41 0.63 -0.06
N LEU A 129 14.07 1.05 -1.11
CA LEU A 129 13.62 2.19 -1.93
C LEU A 129 12.25 1.94 -2.57
N LEU A 130 12.04 0.78 -3.18
CA LEU A 130 10.78 0.42 -3.85
C LEU A 130 9.64 0.25 -2.86
N TYR A 131 9.93 -0.32 -1.69
CA TYR A 131 8.93 -0.51 -0.63
C TYR A 131 8.41 0.84 -0.11
N PHE A 132 9.32 1.71 0.34
CA PHE A 132 8.95 3.01 0.90
C PHE A 132 8.42 3.98 -0.16
N PHE A 133 8.90 3.91 -1.40
CA PHE A 133 8.35 4.65 -2.53
C PHE A 133 6.88 4.30 -2.77
N SER A 134 6.53 3.03 -2.83
CA SER A 134 5.16 2.58 -3.08
C SER A 134 4.19 3.05 -1.98
N HIS A 135 4.56 2.85 -0.71
CA HIS A 135 3.72 3.25 0.41
C HIS A 135 3.68 4.78 0.60
N GLY A 136 4.78 5.47 0.27
CA GLY A 136 4.83 6.93 0.24
C GLY A 136 3.91 7.52 -0.83
N LEU A 137 3.90 6.96 -2.05
CA LEU A 137 2.97 7.39 -3.10
C LEU A 137 1.51 7.18 -2.70
N LEU A 138 1.18 6.04 -2.09
CA LEU A 138 -0.16 5.75 -1.62
C LEU A 138 -0.60 6.77 -0.57
N LEU A 139 0.21 6.99 0.46
CA LEU A 139 -0.09 7.97 1.51
C LEU A 139 -0.22 9.39 0.93
N PHE A 140 0.71 9.78 0.06
CA PHE A 140 0.68 11.07 -0.62
C PHE A 140 -0.62 11.28 -1.42
N ALA A 141 -1.04 10.30 -2.22
CA ALA A 141 -2.25 10.39 -3.04
C ALA A 141 -3.53 10.51 -2.17
N ILE A 142 -3.59 9.77 -1.05
CA ILE A 142 -4.69 9.88 -0.08
C ILE A 142 -4.70 11.28 0.55
N MET A 143 -3.56 11.78 1.03
CA MET A 143 -3.46 13.09 1.66
C MET A 143 -3.72 14.22 0.66
N LEU A 144 -3.25 14.11 -0.58
CA LEU A 144 -3.58 15.03 -1.66
C LEU A 144 -5.10 15.12 -1.84
N SER A 145 -5.76 13.97 -1.89
CA SER A 145 -7.21 13.91 -2.04
C SER A 145 -7.97 14.47 -0.84
N ALA A 146 -7.49 14.20 0.37
CA ALA A 146 -8.11 14.67 1.60
C ALA A 146 -7.90 16.17 1.85
N ILE A 147 -6.69 16.68 1.64
CA ILE A 147 -6.32 18.06 1.98
C ILE A 147 -6.59 19.01 0.82
N THR A 148 -6.05 18.71 -0.36
CA THR A 148 -6.16 19.61 -1.53
C THR A 148 -7.57 19.61 -2.10
N PHE A 149 -8.17 18.44 -2.29
CA PHE A 149 -9.54 18.32 -2.82
C PHE A 149 -10.62 18.30 -1.74
N ARG A 150 -10.23 18.45 -0.47
CA ARG A 150 -11.14 18.57 0.69
C ARG A 150 -12.10 17.41 0.83
N ASN A 151 -11.72 16.22 0.39
CA ASN A 151 -12.53 15.03 0.62
C ASN A 151 -12.37 14.57 2.06
N ARG A 152 -13.48 14.37 2.75
CA ARG A 152 -13.51 13.92 4.14
C ARG A 152 -14.52 12.81 4.29
N PRO A 153 -14.09 11.58 4.57
CA PRO A 153 -15.01 10.51 4.88
C PRO A 153 -15.66 10.76 6.24
N ASN A 154 -16.88 10.27 6.41
CA ASN A 154 -17.64 10.33 7.65
C ASN A 154 -17.97 8.92 8.13
N PHE A 155 -18.71 8.82 9.23
CA PHE A 155 -19.04 7.53 9.84
C PHE A 155 -19.94 6.66 8.95
N GLU A 156 -20.82 7.24 8.16
CA GLU A 156 -21.65 6.49 7.21
C GLU A 156 -20.80 5.88 6.08
N GLU A 157 -19.79 6.61 5.62
CA GLU A 157 -18.85 6.10 4.63
C GLU A 157 -17.94 4.99 5.20
N LEU A 158 -17.59 5.04 6.50
CA LEU A 158 -16.92 3.95 7.18
C LEU A 158 -17.78 2.69 7.20
N LYS A 159 -19.08 2.79 7.55
CA LYS A 159 -20.00 1.65 7.52
C LYS A 159 -20.08 1.02 6.12
N LYS A 160 -20.21 1.85 5.07
CA LYS A 160 -20.21 1.37 3.68
C LYS A 160 -18.89 0.67 3.32
N THR A 161 -17.76 1.23 3.73
CA THR A 161 -16.46 0.61 3.51
C THR A 161 -16.37 -0.77 4.17
N ILE A 162 -16.84 -0.90 5.42
CA ILE A 162 -16.88 -2.19 6.12
C ILE A 162 -17.75 -3.19 5.35
N LEU A 163 -18.95 -2.78 4.91
CA LEU A 163 -19.84 -3.66 4.13
C LEU A 163 -19.21 -4.11 2.81
N ILE A 164 -18.50 -3.23 2.12
CA ILE A 164 -17.77 -3.56 0.89
C ILE A 164 -16.56 -4.48 1.21
N SER A 165 -15.92 -4.29 2.35
CA SER A 165 -14.76 -5.10 2.74
C SER A 165 -15.11 -6.58 2.95
N ILE A 166 -16.33 -6.90 3.40
CA ILE A 166 -16.74 -8.29 3.67
C ILE A 166 -16.61 -9.18 2.41
N PRO A 167 -17.27 -8.89 1.28
CA PRO A 167 -17.10 -9.69 0.07
C PRO A 167 -15.68 -9.62 -0.50
N VAL A 168 -14.96 -8.50 -0.33
CA VAL A 168 -13.56 -8.40 -0.76
C VAL A 168 -12.67 -9.35 0.02
N VAL A 169 -12.78 -9.40 1.35
CA VAL A 169 -12.05 -10.36 2.21
C VAL A 169 -12.35 -11.80 1.79
N ALA A 170 -13.62 -12.15 1.58
CA ALA A 170 -14.00 -13.48 1.12
C ALA A 170 -13.37 -13.82 -0.24
N THR A 171 -13.35 -12.87 -1.17
CA THR A 171 -12.72 -13.05 -2.49
C THR A 171 -11.21 -13.24 -2.36
N ILE A 172 -10.52 -12.43 -1.55
CA ILE A 172 -9.07 -12.58 -1.32
C ILE A 172 -8.74 -13.92 -0.67
N TYR A 173 -9.57 -14.38 0.29
CA TYR A 173 -9.41 -15.70 0.90
C TYR A 173 -9.52 -16.82 -0.15
N LEU A 174 -10.51 -16.75 -1.05
CA LEU A 174 -10.65 -17.71 -2.14
C LEU A 174 -9.47 -17.65 -3.13
N ILE A 175 -8.95 -16.47 -3.44
CA ILE A 175 -7.75 -16.30 -4.26
C ILE A 175 -6.55 -16.99 -3.61
N ASN A 176 -6.31 -16.77 -2.32
CA ASN A 176 -5.23 -17.44 -1.59
C ASN A 176 -5.34 -18.97 -1.68
N ILE A 177 -6.52 -19.53 -1.39
CA ILE A 177 -6.75 -20.99 -1.47
C ILE A 177 -6.53 -21.48 -2.91
N THR A 178 -7.06 -20.79 -3.90
CA THR A 178 -6.96 -21.19 -5.31
C THR A 178 -5.51 -21.22 -5.77
N ILE A 179 -4.74 -20.16 -5.49
CA ILE A 179 -3.32 -20.10 -5.86
C ILE A 179 -2.56 -21.23 -5.15
N ASN A 180 -2.73 -21.40 -3.85
CA ASN A 180 -2.03 -22.43 -3.08
C ASN A 180 -2.43 -23.87 -3.48
N PHE A 181 -3.61 -24.06 -4.08
CA PHE A 181 -4.03 -25.36 -4.61
C PHE A 181 -3.39 -25.68 -5.96
N PHE A 182 -3.24 -24.70 -6.85
CA PHE A 182 -2.74 -24.93 -8.21
C PHE A 182 -1.24 -24.71 -8.38
N VAL A 183 -0.61 -23.99 -7.45
CA VAL A 183 0.81 -23.63 -7.52
C VAL A 183 1.53 -24.25 -6.34
N ASP A 184 2.26 -25.36 -6.61
CA ASP A 184 3.04 -26.05 -5.60
C ASP A 184 4.10 -25.14 -4.99
N GLY A 185 4.16 -25.11 -3.65
CA GLY A 185 5.10 -24.29 -2.90
C GLY A 185 4.78 -22.79 -2.87
N SER A 186 3.68 -22.37 -3.50
CA SER A 186 3.26 -20.96 -3.44
C SER A 186 2.78 -20.59 -2.05
N PRO A 187 3.39 -19.57 -1.42
CA PRO A 187 2.97 -19.10 -0.12
C PRO A 187 1.95 -17.94 -0.23
N ALA A 188 1.02 -17.96 -1.20
CA ALA A 188 0.02 -16.91 -1.32
C ALA A 188 -0.73 -16.69 0.00
N ASN A 189 -0.54 -15.52 0.59
CA ASN A 189 -1.08 -15.16 1.90
C ASN A 189 -1.49 -13.69 1.94
N TYR A 190 -2.25 -13.27 0.92
CA TYR A 190 -2.74 -11.90 0.85
C TYR A 190 -3.63 -11.58 2.04
N TRP A 191 -3.46 -10.39 2.61
CA TRP A 191 -4.11 -9.89 3.83
C TRP A 191 -3.84 -10.77 5.06
N TYR A 192 -2.85 -11.68 5.00
CA TYR A 192 -2.53 -12.61 6.07
C TYR A 192 -3.72 -13.45 6.54
N LEU A 193 -4.59 -13.87 5.58
CA LEU A 193 -5.81 -14.62 5.86
C LEU A 193 -5.60 -16.14 6.04
N ILE A 194 -4.41 -16.66 5.70
CA ILE A 194 -4.06 -18.09 5.83
C ILE A 194 -3.15 -18.32 7.02
N LYS A 195 -2.13 -17.47 7.19
CA LYS A 195 -1.18 -17.53 8.30
C LYS A 195 -0.75 -16.13 8.71
N PHE A 196 -0.27 -15.98 9.94
CA PHE A 196 0.33 -14.71 10.36
C PHE A 196 1.60 -14.40 9.54
N PRO A 197 1.95 -13.11 9.40
CA PRO A 197 3.21 -12.72 8.76
C PRO A 197 4.40 -13.27 9.55
N ASP A 198 5.43 -13.73 8.81
CA ASP A 198 6.67 -14.17 9.41
C ASP A 198 7.42 -12.96 10.02
N GLY A 199 7.95 -13.10 11.23
CA GLY A 199 8.73 -12.07 11.90
C GLY A 199 8.08 -11.45 13.12
N ALA A 200 8.82 -10.57 13.81
CA ALA A 200 8.35 -9.85 14.99
C ALA A 200 7.35 -8.75 14.57
N ASN A 201 6.09 -8.96 14.86
CA ASN A 201 5.02 -8.02 14.58
C ASN A 201 4.01 -7.98 15.74
N LEU A 202 3.07 -7.03 15.71
CA LEU A 202 2.05 -6.91 16.75
C LEU A 202 1.13 -8.14 16.84
N THR A 203 1.07 -8.98 15.81
CA THR A 203 0.27 -10.22 15.84
C THR A 203 0.90 -11.31 16.69
N ALA A 204 2.18 -11.17 17.10
CA ALA A 204 2.83 -12.12 18.03
C ALA A 204 2.12 -12.25 19.38
N PHE A 205 1.24 -11.31 19.72
CA PHE A 205 0.42 -11.33 20.93
C PHE A 205 -1.00 -11.87 20.70
N MET A 206 -1.35 -12.23 19.46
CA MET A 206 -2.66 -12.78 19.11
C MET A 206 -2.59 -14.31 19.10
N PRO A 207 -3.67 -15.04 19.47
CA PRO A 207 -3.73 -16.49 19.28
C PRO A 207 -3.66 -16.80 17.78
N ASP A 208 -3.06 -17.93 17.44
CA ASP A 208 -3.04 -18.43 16.07
C ASP A 208 -4.47 -18.59 15.54
N PRO A 209 -4.72 -18.27 14.25
CA PRO A 209 -6.03 -18.34 13.63
C PRO A 209 -6.59 -19.76 13.53
#